data_166a6349e99dc37a15e228042c55cf51
#
_entry.id   166a6349e99dc37a15e228042c55cf51
#
_cell.length_a   1.000
_cell.length_b   1.000
_cell.length_c   1.000
_cell.angle_alpha   90.00
_cell.angle_beta   90.00
_cell.angle_gamma   90.00
#
_symmetry.space_group_name_H-M   'P 1'
#
loop_
_entity.id
_entity.type
_entity.pdbx_description
1 polymer ?
#
loop_
_entity_poly.entity_id
_entity_poly.type
_entity_poly.pdbx_seq_one_letter_code
_entity_poly.pdbx_strand_id
1 'polypeptide(L)'
;MVRRIGIRRRVGGITVFAAAGQPGLPRVAFVAGRAAGSAVHRNRAKRRLREAVRRIPLREGHDYVVTADGSVANAPFEAVLSWLRAALAEE
;
A
#
# COMPACT_ATOMS: atom_id res chain seq x y z
N MET A 1 0.84 12.73 -25.72
CA MET A 1 0.76 12.61 -24.29
C MET A 1 0.99 11.18 -23.84
N VAL A 2 1.82 11.02 -22.87
CA VAL A 2 2.09 9.70 -22.37
C VAL A 2 0.99 9.29 -21.40
N ARG A 3 0.38 8.17 -21.69
CA ARG A 3 -0.59 7.63 -20.78
C ARG A 3 0.10 6.86 -19.69
N ARG A 4 -0.19 7.21 -18.49
CA ARG A 4 0.33 6.49 -17.37
C ARG A 4 -0.59 5.33 -17.05
N ILE A 5 -0.06 4.13 -17.07
CA ILE A 5 -0.85 2.96 -16.83
C ILE A 5 -0.58 2.48 -15.43
N GLY A 6 -1.59 2.56 -14.59
CA GLY A 6 -1.50 2.08 -13.24
C GLY A 6 -1.81 0.60 -13.18
N ILE A 7 -1.15 -0.07 -12.26
CA ILE A 7 -1.42 -1.46 -11.96
C ILE A 7 -2.07 -1.51 -10.59
N ARG A 8 -3.23 -2.15 -10.52
CA ARG A 8 -3.95 -2.27 -9.28
C ARG A 8 -3.99 -3.72 -8.86
N ARG A 9 -3.58 -3.97 -7.63
CA ARG A 9 -3.60 -5.32 -7.08
C ARG A 9 -4.20 -5.30 -5.70
N ARG A 10 -5.04 -6.28 -5.44
CA ARG A 10 -5.63 -6.45 -4.14
C ARG A 10 -5.20 -7.79 -3.57
N VAL A 11 -4.65 -7.75 -2.35
CA VAL A 11 -4.24 -8.95 -1.63
C VAL A 11 -4.66 -8.78 -0.18
N GLY A 12 -5.47 -9.72 0.32
CA GLY A 12 -5.97 -9.63 1.68
C GLY A 12 -6.73 -8.33 1.90
N GLY A 13 -6.38 -7.60 2.91
CA GLY A 13 -7.04 -6.34 3.23
C GLY A 13 -6.38 -5.13 2.61
N ILE A 14 -5.47 -5.31 1.67
CA ILE A 14 -4.68 -4.22 1.09
C ILE A 14 -4.93 -4.14 -0.40
N THR A 15 -5.04 -2.92 -0.91
CA THR A 15 -5.05 -2.69 -2.35
C THR A 15 -3.91 -1.73 -2.66
N VAL A 16 -3.07 -2.08 -3.61
CA VAL A 16 -1.97 -1.24 -4.06
C VAL A 16 -2.23 -0.81 -5.49
N PHE A 17 -2.10 0.49 -5.71
CA PHE A 17 -2.16 1.05 -7.03
C PHE A 17 -0.79 1.65 -7.32
N ALA A 18 -0.16 1.19 -8.39
CA ALA A 18 1.19 1.62 -8.76
C ALA A 18 1.18 2.19 -10.15
N ALA A 19 1.88 3.27 -10.34
CA ALA A 19 1.99 3.92 -11.65
C ALA A 19 3.36 4.55 -11.79
N ALA A 20 3.79 4.72 -13.03
CA ALA A 20 5.02 5.45 -13.30
C ALA A 20 4.83 6.90 -12.85
N GLY A 21 5.82 7.41 -12.13
CA GLY A 21 5.79 8.77 -11.64
C GLY A 21 6.98 9.55 -12.16
N GLN A 22 7.34 10.58 -11.44
CA GLN A 22 8.51 11.37 -11.81
C GLN A 22 9.77 10.63 -11.40
N PRO A 23 10.87 10.88 -12.10
CA PRO A 23 12.14 10.27 -11.72
C PRO A 23 12.50 10.62 -10.28
N GLY A 24 13.16 9.70 -9.62
CA GLY A 24 13.60 9.90 -8.26
C GLY A 24 13.07 8.84 -7.33
N LEU A 25 13.11 9.15 -6.04
CA LEU A 25 12.69 8.20 -5.03
C LEU A 25 11.20 7.89 -5.15
N PRO A 26 10.80 6.67 -4.84
CA PRO A 26 9.39 6.32 -4.90
C PRO A 26 8.57 7.11 -3.88
N ARG A 27 7.36 7.45 -4.27
CA ARG A 27 6.43 8.16 -3.39
C ARG A 27 5.29 7.22 -3.06
N VAL A 28 4.88 7.25 -1.81
CA VAL A 28 3.82 6.35 -1.33
C VAL A 28 2.80 7.16 -0.56
N ALA A 29 1.55 7.00 -0.91
CA ALA A 29 0.44 7.56 -0.15
C ALA A 29 -0.31 6.42 0.52
N PHE A 30 -0.67 6.62 1.77
CA PHE A 30 -1.41 5.61 2.53
C PHE A 30 -2.82 6.13 2.77
N VAL A 31 -3.80 5.32 2.42
CA VAL A 31 -5.20 5.70 2.56
C VAL A 31 -5.92 4.64 3.37
N ALA A 32 -6.59 5.08 4.43
CA ALA A 32 -7.45 4.22 5.21
C ALA A 32 -8.76 4.96 5.38
N GLY A 33 -9.71 4.63 4.52
CA GLY A 33 -11.00 5.29 4.52
C GLY A 33 -11.99 4.63 5.45
N ARG A 34 -13.28 4.80 5.15
CA ARG A 34 -14.34 4.27 6.00
C ARG A 34 -14.27 2.76 6.15
N ALA A 35 -13.83 2.06 5.11
CA ALA A 35 -13.74 0.61 5.16
C ALA A 35 -12.75 0.14 6.21
N ALA A 36 -11.83 1.00 6.63
CA ALA A 36 -10.86 0.63 7.66
C ALA A 36 -11.39 0.82 9.08
N GLY A 37 -12.58 1.38 9.24
CA GLY A 37 -13.23 1.48 10.54
C GLY A 37 -13.13 2.88 11.15
N SER A 38 -13.09 2.93 12.47
CA SER A 38 -13.03 4.20 13.20
C SER A 38 -11.69 4.90 13.01
N ALA A 39 -11.60 6.14 13.50
CA ALA A 39 -10.37 6.90 13.39
C ALA A 39 -9.19 6.17 14.03
N VAL A 40 -9.43 5.51 15.16
CA VAL A 40 -8.37 4.75 15.83
C VAL A 40 -7.89 3.61 14.95
N HIS A 41 -8.81 2.87 14.37
CA HIS A 41 -8.47 1.77 13.48
C HIS A 41 -7.78 2.26 12.22
N ARG A 42 -8.24 3.38 11.67
CA ARG A 42 -7.61 3.93 10.47
C ARG A 42 -6.18 4.36 10.74
N ASN A 43 -5.95 5.00 11.88
CA ASN A 43 -4.59 5.42 12.22
C ASN A 43 -3.68 4.24 12.45
N ARG A 44 -4.20 3.19 13.08
CA ARG A 44 -3.43 1.97 13.30
C ARG A 44 -3.09 1.33 11.95
N ALA A 45 -4.06 1.25 11.05
CA ALA A 45 -3.82 0.65 9.75
C ALA A 45 -2.73 1.40 9.00
N LYS A 46 -2.80 2.73 8.97
CA LYS A 46 -1.77 3.52 8.30
C LYS A 46 -0.39 3.30 8.89
N ARG A 47 -0.30 3.24 10.22
CA ARG A 47 0.98 3.00 10.88
C ARG A 47 1.56 1.65 10.49
N ARG A 48 0.71 0.64 10.46
CA ARG A 48 1.15 -0.71 10.10
C ARG A 48 1.60 -0.76 8.65
N LEU A 49 0.89 -0.07 7.76
CA LEU A 49 1.29 -0.01 6.35
C LEU A 49 2.64 0.68 6.20
N ARG A 50 2.86 1.79 6.89
CA ARG A 50 4.13 2.48 6.82
C ARG A 50 5.27 1.60 7.30
N GLU A 51 5.06 0.90 8.39
CA GLU A 51 6.08 0.02 8.92
C GLU A 51 6.37 -1.13 7.97
N ALA A 52 5.36 -1.69 7.36
CA ALA A 52 5.53 -2.80 6.42
C ALA A 52 6.26 -2.33 5.16
N VAL A 53 5.91 -1.16 4.64
CA VAL A 53 6.54 -0.64 3.43
C VAL A 53 8.02 -0.40 3.63
N ARG A 54 8.45 -0.02 4.83
CA ARG A 54 9.86 0.18 5.10
C ARG A 54 10.69 -1.07 4.89
N ARG A 55 10.07 -2.23 4.92
CA ARG A 55 10.76 -3.52 4.79
C ARG A 55 10.72 -4.06 3.38
N ILE A 56 10.17 -3.29 2.43
CA ILE A 56 9.98 -3.75 1.07
C ILE A 56 10.63 -2.75 0.14
N PRO A 57 11.53 -3.20 -0.76
CA PRO A 57 12.14 -2.29 -1.73
C PRO A 57 11.09 -1.84 -2.74
N LEU A 58 11.07 -0.56 -3.02
CA LEU A 58 10.18 0.03 -4.00
C LEU A 58 11.00 0.54 -5.17
N ARG A 59 10.38 0.61 -6.33
CA ARG A 59 11.07 1.04 -7.54
C ARG A 59 11.12 2.55 -7.62
N GLU A 60 12.29 3.07 -7.94
CA GLU A 60 12.42 4.49 -8.22
C GLU A 60 11.58 4.87 -9.42
N GLY A 61 11.14 6.11 -9.43
CA GLY A 61 10.34 6.61 -10.55
C GLY A 61 8.91 6.12 -10.55
N HIS A 62 8.45 5.55 -9.45
CA HIS A 62 7.07 5.07 -9.32
C HIS A 62 6.35 5.73 -8.17
N ASP A 63 5.06 5.89 -8.34
CA ASP A 63 4.17 6.36 -7.29
C ASP A 63 3.24 5.23 -6.89
N TYR A 64 3.02 5.11 -5.59
CA TYR A 64 2.18 4.04 -5.06
C TYR A 64 1.10 4.63 -4.17
N VAL A 65 -0.10 4.08 -4.29
CA VAL A 65 -1.17 4.37 -3.33
C VAL A 65 -1.54 3.05 -2.68
N VAL A 66 -1.45 3.01 -1.38
CA VAL A 66 -1.74 1.80 -0.61
C VAL A 66 -2.97 2.05 0.23
N THR A 67 -4.02 1.29 -0.01
CA THR A 67 -5.25 1.43 0.75
C THR A 67 -5.47 0.22 1.63
N ALA A 68 -6.14 0.45 2.75
CA ALA A 68 -6.40 -0.60 3.72
C ALA A 68 -7.88 -0.68 4.03
N ASP A 69 -8.38 -1.91 4.21
CA ASP A 69 -9.70 -2.12 4.78
C ASP A 69 -9.57 -2.42 6.26
N GLY A 70 -10.69 -2.81 6.88
CA GLY A 70 -10.73 -2.99 8.34
C GLY A 70 -9.87 -4.12 8.86
N SER A 71 -9.50 -5.07 8.02
CA SER A 71 -8.71 -6.21 8.50
C SER A 71 -7.26 -5.84 8.80
N VAL A 72 -6.75 -4.75 8.20
CA VAL A 72 -5.33 -4.41 8.36
C VAL A 72 -5.01 -4.03 9.80
N ALA A 73 -5.93 -3.36 10.47
CA ALA A 73 -5.68 -2.92 11.85
C ALA A 73 -5.56 -4.09 12.81
N ASN A 74 -6.22 -5.21 12.50
CA ASN A 74 -6.34 -6.32 13.43
C ASN A 74 -5.59 -7.57 13.01
N ALA A 75 -5.12 -7.65 11.77
CA ALA A 75 -4.40 -8.81 11.31
C ALA A 75 -3.00 -8.85 11.95
N PRO A 76 -2.39 -10.04 12.07
CA PRO A 76 -1.00 -10.09 12.50
C PRO A 76 -0.13 -9.29 11.55
N PHE A 77 0.91 -8.65 12.09
CA PHE A 77 1.77 -7.83 11.26
C PHE A 77 2.39 -8.61 10.11
N GLU A 78 2.73 -9.87 10.35
CA GLU A 78 3.31 -10.70 9.31
C GLU A 78 2.35 -10.92 8.15
N ALA A 79 1.04 -11.00 8.45
CA ALA A 79 0.06 -11.11 7.38
C ALA A 79 0.00 -9.83 6.55
N VAL A 80 0.01 -8.69 7.22
CA VAL A 80 0.03 -7.40 6.53
C VAL A 80 1.26 -7.27 5.64
N LEU A 81 2.41 -7.66 6.16
CA LEU A 81 3.65 -7.61 5.40
C LEU A 81 3.60 -8.54 4.19
N SER A 82 3.06 -9.73 4.38
CA SER A 82 2.92 -10.70 3.30
C SER A 82 1.98 -10.20 2.21
N TRP A 83 0.85 -9.63 2.61
CA TRP A 83 -0.09 -9.06 1.64
C TRP A 83 0.56 -7.96 0.83
N LEU A 84 1.31 -7.10 1.51
CA LEU A 84 1.92 -5.96 0.85
C LEU A 84 3.02 -6.41 -0.09
N ARG A 85 3.82 -7.38 0.31
CA ARG A 85 4.84 -7.93 -0.58
C ARG A 85 4.23 -8.52 -1.84
N ALA A 86 3.14 -9.28 -1.67
CA ALA A 86 2.48 -9.89 -2.82
C ALA A 86 1.89 -8.82 -3.74
N ALA A 87 1.29 -7.78 -3.16
CA ALA A 87 0.68 -6.73 -3.95
C ALA A 87 1.71 -5.87 -4.68
N LEU A 88 2.91 -5.75 -4.13
CA LEU A 88 3.98 -4.96 -4.73
C LEU A 88 4.91 -5.79 -5.60
N ALA A 89 4.73 -7.10 -5.62
CA ALA A 89 5.60 -7.96 -6.40
C ALA A 89 5.51 -7.64 -7.88
N GLU A 90 6.64 -7.78 -8.56
CA GLU A 90 6.71 -7.58 -10.00
C GLU A 90 6.60 -8.90 -10.71
N GLU A 91 5.96 -8.88 -11.86
CA GLU A 91 5.91 -10.06 -12.69
C GLU A 91 7.20 -10.22 -13.44
#